data_ca85cc33abc0aea38e9cf7335c145fc0
#
_entry.id   ca85cc33abc0aea38e9cf7335c145fc0
#
_cell.length_a   1.000
_cell.length_b   1.000
_cell.length_c   1.000
_cell.angle_alpha   90.00
_cell.angle_beta   90.00
_cell.angle_gamma   90.00
#
_symmetry.space_group_name_H-M   'P 1'
#
loop_
_entity.id
_entity.type
_entity.pdbx_description
1 polymer ?
#
loop_
_entity_poly.entity_id
_entity_poly.type
_entity_poly.pdbx_seq_one_letter_code
_entity_poly.pdbx_strand_id
1 'polypeptide(L)'
;IVIGGGASGLGIAVDASKRGYKTLLLEKYDSGKGTSSRSTKLIHGGVRYLQNGDITLVIESLKERGILKRNAPHLVRDLSFVIPSYDWWSSPFYGIGMKIYDMMAGNLGLGKSIMISKKETIKLIPNVNKKGLRGGVIYHDGQFDDSRMAMSLALTADSKKTTLLNYCSVENLL
;
A
#
# COMPACT_ATOMS: atom_id res chain seq x y z
N ILE A 1 0.85 -26.14 6.40
CA ILE A 1 -0.54 -25.67 6.53
C ILE A 1 -0.50 -24.17 6.82
N VAL A 2 -1.37 -23.40 6.14
CA VAL A 2 -1.58 -21.97 6.35
C VAL A 2 -3.02 -21.78 6.84
N ILE A 3 -3.22 -21.03 7.92
CA ILE A 3 -4.54 -20.77 8.49
C ILE A 3 -4.90 -19.31 8.23
N GLY A 4 -5.99 -19.11 7.50
CA GLY A 4 -6.50 -17.79 7.13
C GLY A 4 -6.20 -17.41 5.66
N GLY A 5 -7.24 -17.09 4.90
CA GLY A 5 -7.20 -16.71 3.50
C GLY A 5 -7.19 -15.19 3.26
N GLY A 6 -6.61 -14.41 4.16
CA GLY A 6 -6.33 -12.98 3.96
C GLY A 6 -5.05 -12.77 3.14
N ALA A 7 -4.70 -11.50 2.86
CA ALA A 7 -3.52 -11.15 2.05
C ALA A 7 -2.23 -11.81 2.55
N SER A 8 -2.01 -11.85 3.87
CA SER A 8 -0.83 -12.48 4.47
C SER A 8 -0.79 -13.99 4.24
N GLY A 9 -1.89 -14.70 4.55
CA GLY A 9 -1.93 -16.15 4.38
C GLY A 9 -1.84 -16.57 2.91
N LEU A 10 -2.53 -15.86 2.03
CA LEU A 10 -2.44 -16.10 0.59
C LEU A 10 -1.03 -15.81 0.05
N GLY A 11 -0.38 -14.74 0.52
CA GLY A 11 1.01 -14.44 0.17
C GLY A 11 1.98 -15.53 0.63
N ILE A 12 1.83 -16.03 1.85
CA ILE A 12 2.61 -17.16 2.37
C ILE A 12 2.38 -18.42 1.54
N ALA A 13 1.12 -18.70 1.17
CA ALA A 13 0.79 -19.86 0.34
C ALA A 13 1.43 -19.78 -1.05
N VAL A 14 1.45 -18.59 -1.67
CA VAL A 14 2.14 -18.36 -2.94
C VAL A 14 3.64 -18.58 -2.80
N ASP A 15 4.28 -18.02 -1.77
CA ASP A 15 5.72 -18.15 -1.56
C ASP A 15 6.10 -19.59 -1.26
N ALA A 16 5.39 -20.26 -0.37
CA ALA A 16 5.63 -21.66 -0.01
C ALA A 16 5.52 -22.58 -1.24
N SER A 17 4.47 -22.42 -2.04
CA SER A 17 4.27 -23.23 -3.24
C SER A 17 5.33 -22.95 -4.32
N LYS A 18 5.80 -21.71 -4.47
CA LYS A 18 6.91 -21.36 -5.35
C LYS A 18 8.23 -22.02 -4.93
N ARG A 19 8.43 -22.21 -3.64
CA ARG A 19 9.59 -22.95 -3.07
C ARG A 19 9.43 -24.46 -3.17
N GLY A 20 8.34 -24.97 -3.75
CA GLY A 20 8.11 -26.40 -3.96
C GLY A 20 7.42 -27.13 -2.82
N TYR A 21 6.99 -26.44 -1.77
CA TYR A 21 6.25 -27.06 -0.68
C TYR A 21 4.82 -27.40 -1.11
N LYS A 22 4.34 -28.59 -0.75
CA LYS A 22 2.92 -28.93 -0.80
C LYS A 22 2.21 -28.11 0.28
N THR A 23 1.37 -27.19 -0.11
CA THR A 23 0.74 -26.23 0.80
C THR A 23 -0.76 -26.46 0.86
N LEU A 24 -1.31 -26.45 2.08
CA LEU A 24 -2.75 -26.44 2.35
C LEU A 24 -3.09 -25.12 3.04
N LEU A 25 -4.01 -24.36 2.48
CA LEU A 25 -4.57 -23.17 3.10
C LEU A 25 -6.03 -23.42 3.49
N LEU A 26 -6.35 -23.11 4.76
CA LEU A 26 -7.69 -23.26 5.32
C LEU A 26 -8.23 -21.87 5.67
N GLU A 27 -9.41 -21.53 5.13
CA GLU A 27 -10.09 -20.27 5.40
C GLU A 27 -11.51 -20.53 5.90
N LYS A 28 -11.86 -19.91 7.02
CA LYS A 28 -13.18 -20.09 7.65
C LYS A 28 -14.34 -19.58 6.78
N TYR A 29 -14.11 -18.52 6.03
CA TYR A 29 -15.10 -17.86 5.19
C TYR A 29 -14.66 -17.86 3.74
N ASP A 30 -14.88 -16.75 3.06
CA ASP A 30 -14.37 -16.52 1.73
C ASP A 30 -13.00 -15.82 1.76
N SER A 31 -12.18 -16.02 0.73
CA SER A 31 -10.85 -15.41 0.65
C SER A 31 -10.94 -13.88 0.74
N GLY A 32 -10.10 -13.30 1.59
CA GLY A 32 -10.03 -11.87 1.77
C GLY A 32 -11.19 -11.23 2.53
N LYS A 33 -12.14 -11.99 3.08
CA LYS A 33 -13.35 -11.45 3.73
C LYS A 33 -13.08 -10.58 4.98
N GLY A 34 -11.96 -10.75 5.63
CA GLY A 34 -11.55 -9.96 6.80
C GLY A 34 -11.03 -8.57 6.42
N THR A 35 -9.95 -8.16 7.06
CA THR A 35 -9.28 -6.85 6.86
C THR A 35 -8.81 -6.66 5.41
N SER A 36 -8.45 -7.73 4.72
CA SER A 36 -7.87 -7.69 3.37
C SER A 36 -8.80 -7.22 2.26
N SER A 37 -10.10 -7.03 2.54
CA SER A 37 -11.07 -6.39 1.62
C SER A 37 -11.64 -5.09 2.17
N ARG A 38 -11.18 -4.66 3.36
CA ARG A 38 -11.70 -3.51 4.10
C ARG A 38 -10.61 -2.50 4.44
N SER A 39 -9.54 -2.49 3.66
CA SER A 39 -8.44 -1.55 3.81
C SER A 39 -8.81 -0.17 3.24
N THR A 40 -7.95 0.81 3.43
CA THR A 40 -8.06 2.12 2.79
C THR A 40 -7.80 2.07 1.28
N LYS A 41 -7.50 0.88 0.73
CA LYS A 41 -7.14 0.66 -0.68
C LYS A 41 -5.91 1.44 -1.15
N LEU A 42 -5.03 1.73 -0.21
CA LEU A 42 -3.77 2.43 -0.46
C LEU A 42 -2.58 1.53 -0.15
N ILE A 43 -1.62 1.56 -1.05
CA ILE A 43 -0.29 0.98 -0.85
C ILE A 43 0.65 2.16 -0.68
N HIS A 44 0.92 2.51 0.57
CA HIS A 44 1.65 3.74 0.88
C HIS A 44 3.03 3.45 1.48
N GLY A 45 3.98 4.34 1.20
CA GLY A 45 5.32 4.30 1.78
C GLY A 45 5.39 4.86 3.21
N GLY A 46 4.25 5.20 3.81
CA GLY A 46 4.20 5.58 5.22
C GLY A 46 4.80 6.95 5.54
N VAL A 47 4.44 7.99 4.80
CA VAL A 47 4.91 9.38 5.05
C VAL A 47 4.80 9.80 6.52
N ARG A 48 3.79 9.28 7.26
CA ARG A 48 3.64 9.55 8.70
C ARG A 48 4.78 8.97 9.54
N TYR A 49 5.35 7.84 9.15
CA TYR A 49 6.49 7.23 9.85
C TYR A 49 7.76 8.06 9.68
N LEU A 50 7.88 8.79 8.55
CA LEU A 50 8.98 9.74 8.35
C LEU A 50 8.94 10.86 9.40
N GLN A 51 7.75 11.33 9.77
CA GLN A 51 7.60 12.34 10.84
C GLN A 51 8.03 11.82 12.22
N ASN A 52 7.91 10.50 12.43
CA ASN A 52 8.33 9.83 13.67
C ASN A 52 9.81 9.40 13.64
N GLY A 53 10.53 9.65 12.54
CA GLY A 53 11.94 9.27 12.38
C GLY A 53 12.18 7.80 12.03
N ASP A 54 11.12 7.03 11.72
CA ASP A 54 11.24 5.60 11.37
C ASP A 54 11.58 5.42 9.88
N ILE A 55 12.82 5.76 9.56
CA ILE A 55 13.34 5.76 8.18
C ILE A 55 13.38 4.36 7.60
N THR A 56 13.76 3.36 8.40
CA THR A 56 13.86 1.97 7.95
C THR A 56 12.52 1.46 7.44
N LEU A 57 11.46 1.65 8.21
CA LEU A 57 10.10 1.24 7.84
C LEU A 57 9.61 1.95 6.56
N VAL A 58 9.98 3.21 6.39
CA VAL A 58 9.63 3.97 5.17
C VAL A 58 10.33 3.38 3.95
N ILE A 59 11.64 3.11 4.02
CA ILE A 59 12.41 2.50 2.92
C ILE A 59 11.83 1.14 2.54
N GLU A 60 11.55 0.28 3.52
CA GLU A 60 10.96 -1.04 3.29
C GLU A 60 9.58 -0.92 2.64
N SER A 61 8.71 -0.06 3.16
CA SER A 61 7.37 0.16 2.62
C SER A 61 7.39 0.69 1.17
N LEU A 62 8.31 1.61 0.86
CA LEU A 62 8.50 2.13 -0.50
C LEU A 62 8.99 1.05 -1.47
N LYS A 63 9.92 0.20 -1.02
CA LYS A 63 10.44 -0.94 -1.79
C LYS A 63 9.33 -1.94 -2.08
N GLU A 64 8.58 -2.36 -1.05
CA GLU A 64 7.47 -3.31 -1.20
C GLU A 64 6.37 -2.77 -2.11
N ARG A 65 6.02 -1.48 -1.98
CA ARG A 65 5.09 -0.81 -2.88
C ARG A 65 5.52 -0.91 -4.34
N GLY A 66 6.78 -0.62 -4.62
CA GLY A 66 7.34 -0.69 -5.98
C GLY A 66 7.40 -2.11 -6.53
N ILE A 67 7.75 -3.09 -5.69
CA ILE A 67 7.74 -4.52 -6.04
C ILE A 67 6.31 -4.95 -6.37
N LEU A 68 5.34 -4.57 -5.56
CA LEU A 68 3.94 -4.93 -5.77
C LEU A 68 3.40 -4.35 -7.08
N LYS A 69 3.68 -3.08 -7.38
CA LYS A 69 3.32 -2.46 -8.66
C LYS A 69 3.94 -3.20 -9.85
N ARG A 70 5.20 -3.61 -9.74
CA ARG A 70 5.89 -4.37 -10.80
C ARG A 70 5.31 -5.76 -10.98
N ASN A 71 4.94 -6.43 -9.89
CA ASN A 71 4.40 -7.79 -9.94
C ASN A 71 2.91 -7.84 -10.33
N ALA A 72 2.15 -6.78 -10.00
CA ALA A 72 0.72 -6.69 -10.27
C ALA A 72 0.32 -5.34 -10.86
N PRO A 73 0.86 -4.94 -12.03
CA PRO A 73 0.61 -3.62 -12.63
C PRO A 73 -0.85 -3.39 -13.01
N HIS A 74 -1.62 -4.45 -13.20
CA HIS A 74 -3.04 -4.42 -13.50
C HIS A 74 -3.92 -4.12 -12.26
N LEU A 75 -3.37 -4.23 -11.06
CA LEU A 75 -4.07 -3.98 -9.79
C LEU A 75 -3.64 -2.68 -9.12
N VAL A 76 -2.39 -2.26 -9.34
CA VAL A 76 -1.81 -1.10 -8.66
C VAL A 76 -1.77 0.11 -9.60
N ARG A 77 -2.35 1.21 -9.16
CA ARG A 77 -2.36 2.50 -9.88
C ARG A 77 -1.64 3.56 -9.08
N ASP A 78 -1.01 4.50 -9.78
CA ASP A 78 -0.43 5.69 -9.16
C ASP A 78 -1.55 6.65 -8.78
N LEU A 79 -1.53 7.13 -7.56
CA LEU A 79 -2.47 8.13 -7.06
C LEU A 79 -1.69 9.33 -6.51
N SER A 80 -2.06 10.52 -6.97
CA SER A 80 -1.51 11.76 -6.45
C SER A 80 -2.31 12.23 -5.24
N PHE A 81 -1.60 12.68 -4.22
CA PHE A 81 -2.17 13.28 -3.02
C PHE A 81 -1.71 14.72 -2.89
N VAL A 82 -2.56 15.55 -2.30
CA VAL A 82 -2.22 16.93 -1.99
C VAL A 82 -2.28 17.12 -0.48
N ILE A 83 -1.17 17.56 0.10
CA ILE A 83 -1.09 17.97 1.51
C ILE A 83 -1.15 19.50 1.54
N PRO A 84 -2.23 20.11 2.05
CA PRO A 84 -2.30 21.57 2.20
C PRO A 84 -1.38 22.03 3.32
N SER A 85 -0.70 23.16 3.11
CA SER A 85 0.22 23.77 4.07
C SER A 85 -0.36 25.10 4.59
N TYR A 86 -0.43 25.22 5.91
CA TYR A 86 -0.96 26.41 6.60
C TYR A 86 0.12 27.22 7.29
N ASP A 87 1.19 26.58 7.73
CA ASP A 87 2.29 27.22 8.45
C ASP A 87 3.45 27.52 7.51
N TRP A 88 4.18 28.59 7.78
CA TRP A 88 5.33 28.97 6.97
C TRP A 88 6.53 28.00 7.13
N TRP A 89 6.60 27.28 8.26
CA TRP A 89 7.59 26.24 8.52
C TRP A 89 7.21 24.91 7.90
N SER A 90 5.92 24.60 7.77
CA SER A 90 5.48 23.33 7.22
C SER A 90 5.82 23.19 5.74
N SER A 91 5.82 24.27 4.98
CA SER A 91 6.12 24.25 3.55
C SER A 91 7.56 23.80 3.25
N PRO A 92 8.63 24.42 3.83
CA PRO A 92 10.00 23.95 3.67
C PRO A 92 10.22 22.55 4.28
N PHE A 93 9.64 22.28 5.45
CA PHE A 93 9.77 21.01 6.14
C PHE A 93 9.19 19.86 5.30
N TYR A 94 7.96 20.00 4.83
CA TYR A 94 7.36 19.02 3.93
C TYR A 94 8.08 18.95 2.58
N GLY A 95 8.53 20.07 2.05
CA GLY A 95 9.29 20.10 0.79
C GLY A 95 10.59 19.30 0.86
N ILE A 96 11.35 19.44 1.95
CA ILE A 96 12.59 18.67 2.18
C ILE A 96 12.25 17.22 2.52
N GLY A 97 11.30 16.98 3.42
CA GLY A 97 10.89 15.64 3.82
C GLY A 97 10.38 14.82 2.64
N MET A 98 9.61 15.44 1.73
CA MET A 98 9.11 14.75 0.54
C MET A 98 10.17 14.52 -0.51
N LYS A 99 11.19 15.37 -0.63
CA LYS A 99 12.37 15.09 -1.46
C LYS A 99 13.19 13.91 -0.93
N ILE A 100 13.34 13.82 0.39
CA ILE A 100 13.96 12.65 1.03
C ILE A 100 13.15 11.40 0.75
N TYR A 101 11.81 11.48 0.87
CA TYR A 101 10.90 10.39 0.56
C TYR A 101 11.02 9.92 -0.90
N ASP A 102 11.09 10.84 -1.86
CA ASP A 102 11.29 10.54 -3.27
C ASP A 102 12.66 9.88 -3.51
N MET A 103 13.70 10.37 -2.85
CA MET A 103 15.06 9.80 -2.95
C MET A 103 15.11 8.39 -2.37
N MET A 104 14.43 8.13 -1.25
CA MET A 104 14.34 6.80 -0.63
C MET A 104 13.57 5.81 -1.52
N ALA A 105 12.58 6.28 -2.29
CA ALA A 105 11.86 5.46 -3.26
C ALA A 105 12.73 5.04 -4.46
N GLY A 106 13.75 5.82 -4.79
CA GLY A 106 14.69 5.54 -5.89
C GLY A 106 13.97 5.24 -7.22
N ASN A 107 14.41 4.18 -7.89
CA ASN A 107 13.82 3.72 -9.17
C ASN A 107 12.41 3.09 -9.01
N LEU A 108 11.95 2.88 -7.80
CA LEU A 108 10.62 2.35 -7.48
C LEU A 108 9.62 3.45 -7.13
N GLY A 109 10.01 4.72 -7.29
CA GLY A 109 9.16 5.89 -7.10
C GLY A 109 7.97 5.91 -8.07
N LEU A 110 6.82 6.42 -7.61
CA LEU A 110 5.60 6.55 -8.40
C LEU A 110 5.44 7.94 -9.03
N GLY A 111 6.33 8.88 -8.68
CA GLY A 111 6.33 10.26 -9.14
C GLY A 111 7.16 11.14 -8.23
N LYS A 112 7.47 12.35 -8.68
CA LYS A 112 8.21 13.33 -7.89
C LYS A 112 7.28 14.20 -7.08
N SER A 113 7.66 14.51 -5.86
CA SER A 113 6.93 15.46 -5.03
C SER A 113 7.18 16.89 -5.50
N ILE A 114 6.11 17.68 -5.59
CA ILE A 114 6.11 19.04 -6.14
C ILE A 114 5.43 19.98 -5.16
N MET A 115 6.08 21.09 -4.83
CA MET A 115 5.46 22.18 -4.09
C MET A 115 4.54 22.98 -5.02
N ILE A 116 3.34 23.27 -4.55
CA ILE A 116 2.32 24.01 -5.29
C ILE A 116 1.85 25.25 -4.56
N SER A 117 1.44 26.24 -5.34
CA SER A 117 0.93 27.51 -4.83
C SER A 117 -0.44 27.34 -4.14
N LYS A 118 -0.83 28.33 -3.35
CA LYS A 118 -2.19 28.42 -2.76
C LYS A 118 -3.28 28.30 -3.83
N LYS A 119 -3.13 28.97 -4.97
CA LYS A 119 -4.10 28.93 -6.08
C LYS A 119 -4.26 27.53 -6.64
N GLU A 120 -3.17 26.83 -6.86
CA GLU A 120 -3.17 25.44 -7.33
C GLU A 120 -3.75 24.49 -6.29
N THR A 121 -3.41 24.66 -5.01
CA THR A 121 -3.98 23.86 -3.91
C THR A 121 -5.50 23.98 -3.88
N ILE A 122 -6.05 25.20 -4.00
CA ILE A 122 -7.51 25.45 -4.03
C ILE A 122 -8.13 24.81 -5.28
N LYS A 123 -7.43 24.84 -6.42
CA LYS A 123 -7.92 24.20 -7.68
C LYS A 123 -8.03 22.68 -7.52
N LEU A 124 -7.06 22.06 -6.85
CA LEU A 124 -7.02 20.62 -6.64
C LEU A 124 -7.92 20.14 -5.50
N ILE A 125 -8.08 20.98 -4.45
CA ILE A 125 -8.96 20.72 -3.31
C ILE A 125 -9.92 21.90 -3.14
N PRO A 126 -11.02 21.96 -3.89
CA PRO A 126 -11.93 23.13 -3.85
C PRO A 126 -12.51 23.44 -2.46
N ASN A 127 -12.72 22.41 -1.64
CA ASN A 127 -13.29 22.50 -0.30
C ASN A 127 -12.24 22.69 0.81
N VAL A 128 -10.96 22.94 0.46
CA VAL A 128 -9.92 23.19 1.46
C VAL A 128 -10.20 24.47 2.26
N ASN A 129 -9.90 24.48 3.55
CA ASN A 129 -9.99 25.69 4.34
C ASN A 129 -8.99 26.75 3.80
N LYS A 130 -9.51 27.87 3.30
CA LYS A 130 -8.71 28.93 2.67
C LYS A 130 -8.05 29.87 3.67
N LYS A 131 -8.54 29.90 4.93
CA LYS A 131 -8.00 30.77 5.99
C LYS A 131 -6.63 30.23 6.41
N GLY A 132 -5.61 31.04 6.29
CA GLY A 132 -4.22 30.68 6.61
C GLY A 132 -3.53 29.76 5.56
N LEU A 133 -4.23 29.29 4.53
CA LEU A 133 -3.64 28.44 3.49
C LEU A 133 -2.53 29.18 2.74
N ARG A 134 -1.35 28.58 2.64
CA ARG A 134 -0.17 29.14 1.97
C ARG A 134 0.15 28.43 0.64
N GLY A 135 -0.11 27.15 0.56
CA GLY A 135 0.17 26.31 -0.59
C GLY A 135 -0.06 24.85 -0.26
N GLY A 136 0.63 23.96 -0.93
CA GLY A 136 0.59 22.54 -0.64
C GLY A 136 1.75 21.79 -1.28
N VAL A 137 1.76 20.49 -1.05
CA VAL A 137 2.71 19.56 -1.69
C VAL A 137 1.91 18.45 -2.36
N ILE A 138 2.19 18.20 -3.62
CA ILE A 138 1.72 16.98 -4.32
C ILE A 138 2.76 15.90 -4.07
N TYR A 139 2.31 14.71 -3.70
CA TYR A 139 3.14 13.51 -3.67
C TYR A 139 2.36 12.32 -4.23
N HIS A 140 3.04 11.20 -4.47
CA HIS A 140 2.46 10.05 -5.13
C HIS A 140 2.57 8.80 -4.25
N ASP A 141 1.49 8.05 -4.19
CA ASP A 141 1.44 6.75 -3.56
C ASP A 141 0.63 5.76 -4.42
N GLY A 142 0.55 4.50 -4.02
CA GLY A 142 -0.18 3.47 -4.75
C GLY A 142 -1.63 3.38 -4.29
N GLN A 143 -2.54 3.20 -5.25
CA GLN A 143 -3.90 2.76 -5.02
C GLN A 143 -4.10 1.37 -5.60
N PHE A 144 -4.86 0.52 -4.93
CA PHE A 144 -5.19 -0.81 -5.43
C PHE A 144 -6.60 -1.25 -5.03
N ASP A 145 -7.09 -2.30 -5.68
CA ASP A 145 -8.28 -3.03 -5.23
C ASP A 145 -7.81 -4.20 -4.36
N ASP A 146 -8.02 -4.09 -3.07
CA ASP A 146 -7.57 -5.06 -2.06
C ASP A 146 -8.26 -6.41 -2.21
N SER A 147 -9.55 -6.42 -2.55
CA SER A 147 -10.31 -7.66 -2.79
C SER A 147 -9.80 -8.39 -4.03
N ARG A 148 -9.57 -7.65 -5.11
CA ARG A 148 -8.99 -8.22 -6.34
C ARG A 148 -7.56 -8.72 -6.12
N MET A 149 -6.78 -8.04 -5.27
CA MET A 149 -5.45 -8.49 -4.89
C MET A 149 -5.53 -9.83 -4.16
N ALA A 150 -6.42 -9.97 -3.17
CA ALA A 150 -6.62 -11.23 -2.45
C ALA A 150 -7.02 -12.36 -3.40
N MET A 151 -7.97 -12.10 -4.32
CA MET A 151 -8.35 -13.07 -5.34
C MET A 151 -7.21 -13.45 -6.27
N SER A 152 -6.42 -12.47 -6.70
CA SER A 152 -5.26 -12.74 -7.59
C SER A 152 -4.19 -13.57 -6.89
N LEU A 153 -3.97 -13.36 -5.59
CA LEU A 153 -3.09 -14.20 -4.78
C LEU A 153 -3.64 -15.62 -4.65
N ALA A 154 -4.95 -15.77 -4.40
CA ALA A 154 -5.59 -17.09 -4.33
C ALA A 154 -5.44 -17.87 -5.64
N LEU A 155 -5.77 -17.26 -6.78
CA LEU A 155 -5.59 -17.86 -8.10
C LEU A 155 -4.13 -18.22 -8.40
N THR A 156 -3.20 -17.37 -7.96
CA THR A 156 -1.76 -17.64 -8.12
C THR A 156 -1.31 -18.81 -7.28
N ALA A 157 -1.79 -18.93 -6.04
CA ALA A 157 -1.48 -20.06 -5.16
C ALA A 157 -2.04 -21.36 -5.71
N ASP A 158 -3.30 -21.38 -6.16
CA ASP A 158 -3.96 -22.53 -6.74
C ASP A 158 -3.20 -23.07 -7.97
N SER A 159 -2.76 -22.18 -8.85
CA SER A 159 -1.97 -22.55 -10.03
C SER A 159 -0.60 -23.19 -9.71
N LYS A 160 -0.16 -23.17 -8.44
CA LYS A 160 1.14 -23.65 -7.96
C LYS A 160 1.08 -24.87 -7.04
N LYS A 161 0.04 -25.70 -7.14
CA LYS A 161 -0.13 -26.91 -6.32
C LYS A 161 -0.44 -26.62 -4.84
N THR A 162 -1.01 -25.49 -4.54
CA THR A 162 -1.60 -25.22 -3.23
C THR A 162 -3.04 -25.71 -3.22
N THR A 163 -3.43 -26.44 -2.20
CA THR A 163 -4.84 -26.72 -1.95
C THR A 163 -5.43 -25.60 -1.13
N LEU A 164 -6.42 -24.90 -1.69
CA LEU A 164 -7.14 -23.83 -1.02
C LEU A 164 -8.54 -24.35 -0.64
N LEU A 165 -8.85 -24.29 0.66
CA LEU A 165 -10.18 -24.67 1.16
C LEU A 165 -10.77 -23.47 1.89
N ASN A 166 -11.81 -22.88 1.32
CA ASN A 166 -12.66 -21.89 1.99
C ASN A 166 -13.83 -22.60 2.70
N TYR A 167 -14.51 -21.87 3.58
CA TYR A 167 -15.56 -22.38 4.47
C TYR A 167 -15.11 -23.59 5.31
N CYS A 168 -13.83 -23.64 5.64
CA CYS A 168 -13.18 -24.66 6.43
C CYS A 168 -12.52 -24.01 7.67
N SER A 169 -13.21 -24.09 8.79
CA SER A 169 -12.74 -23.53 10.07
C SER A 169 -11.74 -24.46 10.75
N VAL A 170 -10.64 -23.90 11.24
CA VAL A 170 -9.72 -24.61 12.14
C VAL A 170 -10.21 -24.37 13.58
N GLU A 171 -10.62 -25.42 14.26
CA GLU A 171 -11.16 -25.32 15.62
C GLU A 171 -10.07 -25.43 16.67
N ASN A 172 -9.10 -26.35 16.50
CA ASN A 172 -8.04 -26.59 17.48
C ASN A 172 -6.72 -26.89 16.80
N LEU A 173 -5.63 -26.60 17.48
CA LEU A 173 -4.28 -27.05 17.17
C LEU A 173 -3.93 -28.18 18.15
N LEU A 174 -3.46 -29.29 17.65
CA LEU A 174 -3.03 -30.45 18.45
C LEU A 174 -1.55 -30.30 18.85
#